data_88c44b71d0ccd852225091a431591a2b
#
_entry.id   88c44b71d0ccd852225091a431591a2b
#
_cell.length_a   1.000
_cell.length_b   1.000
_cell.length_c   1.000
_cell.angle_alpha   90.00
_cell.angle_beta   90.00
_cell.angle_gamma   90.00
#
_symmetry.space_group_name_H-M   'P 1'
#
loop_
_entity.id
_entity.type
_entity.pdbx_description
1 polymer ?
#
loop_
_entity_poly.entity_id
_entity_poly.type
_entity_poly.pdbx_seq_one_letter_code
_entity_poly.pdbx_strand_id
1 'polypeptide(L)'
;MNITLRSFKPEDFDTLYEIDQACYEPEVAYSKRELRAYLRFSGSDCLLAEAEAEAAEAVAPEKQIAGFCISARRDENGYIVTIDVLPEFRRHHVGTMLLHEIERRLASNGVREVALETATNNDSAVAFWTNHGYRNRGVKKDYYPGGRDAFAMSKTLPR
;
A
#
# COMPACT_ATOMS: atom_id res chain seq x y z
N MET A 1 -18.50 9.58 -6.09
CA MET A 1 -17.77 8.28 -6.05
C MET A 1 -17.60 7.85 -4.61
N ASN A 2 -18.05 6.68 -4.28
CA ASN A 2 -17.93 6.13 -2.93
C ASN A 2 -16.77 5.16 -2.85
N ILE A 3 -15.94 5.34 -1.82
CA ILE A 3 -14.82 4.43 -1.55
C ILE A 3 -15.14 3.65 -0.27
N THR A 4 -15.08 2.33 -0.37
CA THR A 4 -15.22 1.44 0.79
C THR A 4 -13.98 0.56 0.91
N LEU A 5 -13.60 0.26 2.16
CA LEU A 5 -12.44 -0.58 2.44
C LEU A 5 -12.91 -1.99 2.79
N ARG A 6 -12.20 -2.99 2.30
CA ARG A 6 -12.45 -4.38 2.66
C ARG A 6 -11.17 -5.22 2.63
N SER A 7 -11.23 -6.38 3.27
CA SER A 7 -10.11 -7.31 3.27
C SER A 7 -9.97 -8.05 1.94
N PHE A 8 -8.74 -8.45 1.65
CA PHE A 8 -8.37 -9.23 0.48
C PHE A 8 -9.04 -10.59 0.47
N LYS A 9 -9.42 -11.04 -0.72
CA LYS A 9 -9.89 -12.41 -0.99
C LYS A 9 -9.02 -13.03 -2.09
N PRO A 10 -8.83 -14.36 -2.09
CA PRO A 10 -7.97 -15.01 -3.10
C PRO A 10 -8.30 -14.64 -4.56
N GLU A 11 -9.57 -14.45 -4.88
CA GLU A 11 -9.99 -14.05 -6.23
C GLU A 11 -9.53 -12.65 -6.64
N ASP A 12 -9.07 -11.84 -5.70
CA ASP A 12 -8.55 -10.49 -6.00
C ASP A 12 -7.11 -10.49 -6.51
N PHE A 13 -6.40 -11.60 -6.41
CA PHE A 13 -4.95 -11.65 -6.63
C PHE A 13 -4.53 -11.10 -7.98
N ASP A 14 -5.17 -11.53 -9.05
CA ASP A 14 -4.79 -11.09 -10.41
C ASP A 14 -4.98 -9.58 -10.58
N THR A 15 -6.05 -9.04 -10.00
CA THR A 15 -6.31 -7.59 -10.02
C THR A 15 -5.23 -6.83 -9.25
N LEU A 16 -4.84 -7.32 -8.08
CA LEU A 16 -3.76 -6.69 -7.30
C LEU A 16 -2.45 -6.69 -8.08
N TYR A 17 -2.12 -7.80 -8.72
CA TYR A 17 -0.92 -7.89 -9.55
C TYR A 17 -0.95 -6.86 -10.68
N GLU A 18 -2.07 -6.75 -11.39
CA GLU A 18 -2.22 -5.78 -12.48
C GLU A 18 -2.08 -4.33 -11.99
N ILE A 19 -2.66 -4.02 -10.83
CA ILE A 19 -2.56 -2.69 -10.22
C ILE A 19 -1.09 -2.39 -9.88
N ASP A 20 -0.38 -3.33 -9.28
CA ASP A 20 1.02 -3.13 -8.92
C ASP A 20 1.88 -2.88 -10.15
N GLN A 21 1.66 -3.65 -11.23
CA GLN A 21 2.36 -3.43 -12.49
C GLN A 21 2.06 -2.05 -13.09
N ALA A 22 0.85 -1.54 -12.91
CA ALA A 22 0.46 -0.22 -13.41
C ALA A 22 1.02 0.93 -12.57
N CYS A 23 1.28 0.68 -11.28
CA CYS A 23 1.73 1.71 -10.34
C CYS A 23 3.24 1.92 -10.34
N TYR A 24 4.02 0.90 -10.69
CA TYR A 24 5.47 0.93 -10.54
C TYR A 24 6.20 0.50 -11.81
N GLU A 25 7.43 1.01 -11.95
CA GLU A 25 8.34 0.58 -13.01
C GLU A 25 8.71 -0.90 -12.84
N PRO A 26 9.08 -1.61 -13.94
CA PRO A 26 9.38 -3.04 -13.87
C PRO A 26 10.43 -3.43 -12.82
N GLU A 27 11.40 -2.55 -12.54
CA GLU A 27 12.45 -2.79 -11.55
C GLU A 27 11.93 -2.74 -10.11
N VAL A 28 10.80 -2.09 -9.88
CA VAL A 28 10.21 -1.88 -8.55
C VAL A 28 8.98 -2.77 -8.34
N ALA A 29 8.18 -2.97 -9.38
CA ALA A 29 6.96 -3.77 -9.31
C ALA A 29 7.26 -5.20 -8.87
N TYR A 30 6.34 -5.77 -8.09
CA TYR A 30 6.49 -7.14 -7.61
C TYR A 30 6.16 -8.17 -8.68
N SER A 31 6.89 -9.29 -8.67
CA SER A 31 6.49 -10.49 -9.41
C SER A 31 5.29 -11.14 -8.73
N LYS A 32 4.58 -12.02 -9.44
CA LYS A 32 3.49 -12.81 -8.85
C LYS A 32 3.98 -13.62 -7.65
N ARG A 33 5.17 -14.20 -7.76
CA ARG A 33 5.78 -15.00 -6.68
C ARG A 33 6.01 -14.15 -5.43
N GLU A 34 6.61 -12.97 -5.60
CA GLU A 34 6.87 -12.06 -4.49
C GLU A 34 5.55 -11.59 -3.86
N LEU A 35 4.57 -11.21 -4.66
CA LEU A 35 3.28 -10.74 -4.18
C LEU A 35 2.57 -11.84 -3.37
N ARG A 36 2.59 -13.09 -3.85
CA ARG A 36 2.03 -14.23 -3.11
C ARG A 36 2.76 -14.45 -1.79
N ALA A 37 4.08 -14.33 -1.78
CA ALA A 37 4.86 -14.50 -0.57
C ALA A 37 4.48 -13.50 0.51
N TYR A 38 4.34 -12.22 0.14
CA TYR A 38 3.90 -11.20 1.08
C TYR A 38 2.48 -11.43 1.58
N LEU A 39 1.56 -11.84 0.71
CA LEU A 39 0.17 -12.11 1.11
C LEU A 39 0.05 -13.32 2.04
N ARG A 40 0.97 -14.26 1.96
CA ARG A 40 1.00 -15.48 2.79
C ARG A 40 1.84 -15.35 4.04
N PHE A 41 2.58 -14.28 4.18
CA PHE A 41 3.46 -14.08 5.34
C PHE A 41 2.61 -14.03 6.62
N SER A 42 3.06 -14.76 7.67
CA SER A 42 2.39 -14.73 8.96
C SER A 42 2.45 -13.32 9.56
N GLY A 43 1.29 -12.77 9.91
CA GLY A 43 1.19 -11.40 10.38
C GLY A 43 0.93 -10.39 9.26
N SER A 44 0.75 -10.84 8.01
CA SER A 44 0.37 -9.93 6.93
C SER A 44 -1.12 -9.58 6.99
N ASP A 45 -1.43 -8.40 6.47
CA ASP A 45 -2.79 -7.93 6.26
C ASP A 45 -2.84 -7.25 4.90
N CYS A 46 -3.93 -7.43 4.18
CA CYS A 46 -4.13 -6.80 2.89
C CYS A 46 -5.51 -6.15 2.84
N LEU A 47 -5.51 -4.85 2.63
CA LEU A 47 -6.70 -4.02 2.62
C LEU A 47 -6.91 -3.46 1.23
N LEU A 48 -8.12 -3.60 0.68
CA LEU A 48 -8.49 -3.09 -0.62
C LEU A 48 -9.44 -1.90 -0.48
N ALA A 49 -9.29 -0.94 -1.38
CA ALA A 49 -10.25 0.15 -1.55
C ALA A 49 -11.08 -0.11 -2.80
N GLU A 50 -12.38 -0.26 -2.62
CA GLU A 50 -13.33 -0.39 -3.72
C GLU A 50 -13.97 0.95 -4.01
N ALA A 51 -13.95 1.34 -5.28
CA ALA A 51 -14.62 2.53 -5.77
C ALA A 51 -15.93 2.12 -6.44
N GLU A 52 -16.98 2.84 -6.08
CA GLU A 52 -18.31 2.65 -6.67
C GLU A 52 -18.76 3.99 -7.23
N ALA A 53 -19.11 4.02 -8.50
CA ALA A 53 -19.65 5.22 -9.11
C ALA A 53 -20.99 5.57 -8.44
N GLU A 54 -21.22 6.86 -8.22
CA GLU A 54 -22.53 7.31 -7.73
C GLU A 54 -23.59 6.90 -8.75
N ALA A 55 -24.68 6.31 -8.25
CA ALA A 55 -25.77 5.84 -9.08
C ALA A 55 -26.45 7.02 -9.78
N ALA A 56 -26.04 7.31 -11.00
CA ALA A 56 -26.83 8.06 -11.95
C ALA A 56 -27.59 7.01 -12.75
N GLU A 57 -28.89 6.82 -12.44
CA GLU A 57 -29.79 5.96 -13.17
C GLU A 57 -29.61 4.44 -13.00
N ALA A 58 -30.61 3.79 -12.70
CA ALA A 58 -31.13 2.39 -12.79
C ALA A 58 -30.19 1.20 -13.09
N VAL A 59 -28.87 1.37 -13.25
CA VAL A 59 -27.91 0.27 -13.41
C VAL A 59 -27.13 0.16 -12.10
N ALA A 60 -27.01 -1.07 -11.57
CA ALA A 60 -26.17 -1.32 -10.39
C ALA A 60 -24.77 -0.80 -10.67
N PRO A 61 -24.23 0.10 -9.81
CA PRO A 61 -22.90 0.66 -10.03
C PRO A 61 -21.86 -0.47 -9.97
N GLU A 62 -20.97 -0.49 -10.96
CA GLU A 62 -19.85 -1.40 -10.97
C GLU A 62 -18.85 -1.00 -9.87
N LYS A 63 -18.44 -1.98 -9.08
CA LYS A 63 -17.36 -1.81 -8.13
C LYS A 63 -16.03 -2.12 -8.80
N GLN A 64 -15.07 -1.24 -8.59
CA GLN A 64 -13.72 -1.40 -9.11
C GLN A 64 -12.73 -1.27 -7.96
N ILE A 65 -11.69 -2.11 -7.95
CA ILE A 65 -10.62 -1.95 -6.98
C ILE A 65 -9.79 -0.76 -7.40
N ALA A 66 -9.78 0.28 -6.56
CA ALA A 66 -9.05 1.53 -6.82
C ALA A 66 -7.60 1.46 -6.33
N GLY A 67 -7.34 0.62 -5.33
CA GLY A 67 -6.03 0.48 -4.75
C GLY A 67 -6.03 -0.52 -3.61
N PHE A 68 -4.84 -0.78 -3.09
CA PHE A 68 -4.68 -1.72 -1.97
C PHE A 68 -3.43 -1.39 -1.16
N CYS A 69 -3.39 -1.93 0.05
CA CYS A 69 -2.23 -1.85 0.92
C CYS A 69 -1.94 -3.23 1.50
N ILE A 70 -0.67 -3.64 1.46
CA ILE A 70 -0.20 -4.83 2.15
C ILE A 70 0.71 -4.39 3.28
N SER A 71 0.43 -4.88 4.49
CA SER A 71 1.27 -4.68 5.65
C SER A 71 1.66 -6.01 6.26
N ALA A 72 2.70 -6.00 7.06
CA ALA A 72 3.12 -7.15 7.85
C ALA A 72 3.50 -6.66 9.24
N ARG A 73 3.39 -7.54 10.23
CA ARG A 73 3.80 -7.21 11.59
C ARG A 73 4.57 -8.35 12.22
N ARG A 74 5.49 -7.98 13.08
CA ARG A 74 6.23 -8.90 13.92
C ARG A 74 6.48 -8.21 15.25
N ASP A 75 5.88 -8.74 16.32
CA ASP A 75 5.94 -8.13 17.65
C ASP A 75 5.45 -6.66 17.61
N GLU A 76 6.26 -5.71 18.04
CA GLU A 76 5.93 -4.28 18.05
C GLU A 76 6.27 -3.56 16.74
N ASN A 77 6.81 -4.28 15.75
CA ASN A 77 7.24 -3.71 14.50
C ASN A 77 6.26 -4.01 13.37
N GLY A 78 5.89 -2.99 12.63
CA GLY A 78 5.08 -3.09 11.43
C GLY A 78 5.88 -2.69 10.20
N TYR A 79 5.45 -3.17 9.07
CA TYR A 79 6.07 -2.92 7.78
C TYR A 79 5.01 -2.72 6.73
N ILE A 80 5.11 -1.63 5.98
CA ILE A 80 4.26 -1.43 4.81
C ILE A 80 5.00 -2.00 3.61
N VAL A 81 4.46 -3.08 3.05
CA VAL A 81 5.03 -3.72 1.86
C VAL A 81 4.80 -2.82 0.65
N THR A 82 3.56 -2.36 0.49
CA THR A 82 3.20 -1.45 -0.60
C THR A 82 1.86 -0.78 -0.33
N ILE A 83 1.69 0.41 -0.85
CA ILE A 83 0.40 1.07 -1.09
C ILE A 83 0.32 1.40 -2.56
N ASP A 84 -0.68 0.87 -3.22
CA ASP A 84 -0.91 1.07 -4.64
C ASP A 84 -2.26 1.74 -4.85
N VAL A 85 -2.28 2.82 -5.61
CA VAL A 85 -3.52 3.48 -6.02
C VAL A 85 -3.45 3.70 -7.54
N LEU A 86 -4.44 3.21 -8.26
CA LEU A 86 -4.50 3.41 -9.70
C LEU A 86 -4.48 4.91 -10.04
N PRO A 87 -3.81 5.30 -11.13
CA PRO A 87 -3.67 6.72 -11.49
C PRO A 87 -4.99 7.48 -11.55
N GLU A 88 -6.06 6.87 -12.06
CA GLU A 88 -7.37 7.50 -12.18
C GLU A 88 -8.07 7.75 -10.84
N PHE A 89 -7.61 7.09 -9.77
CA PHE A 89 -8.15 7.26 -8.43
C PHE A 89 -7.25 8.08 -7.50
N ARG A 90 -6.12 8.55 -8.00
CA ARG A 90 -5.25 9.43 -7.24
C ARG A 90 -5.94 10.78 -7.02
N ARG A 91 -5.58 11.49 -5.95
CA ARG A 91 -6.20 12.76 -5.52
C ARG A 91 -7.63 12.61 -4.98
N HIS A 92 -8.07 11.39 -4.70
CA HIS A 92 -9.34 11.10 -4.03
C HIS A 92 -9.12 10.57 -2.61
N HIS A 93 -7.94 10.81 -2.06
CA HIS A 93 -7.56 10.40 -0.70
C HIS A 93 -7.61 8.88 -0.46
N VAL A 94 -7.58 8.06 -1.50
CA VAL A 94 -7.63 6.60 -1.38
C VAL A 94 -6.40 6.08 -0.62
N GLY A 95 -5.20 6.54 -0.96
CA GLY A 95 -3.98 6.16 -0.26
C GLY A 95 -4.02 6.53 1.23
N THR A 96 -4.53 7.71 1.55
CA THR A 96 -4.70 8.16 2.93
C THR A 96 -5.68 7.28 3.70
N MET A 97 -6.81 6.92 3.08
CA MET A 97 -7.79 6.02 3.71
C MET A 97 -7.19 4.65 4.01
N LEU A 98 -6.48 4.08 3.04
CA LEU A 98 -5.79 2.79 3.20
C LEU A 98 -4.76 2.86 4.32
N LEU A 99 -3.92 3.88 4.31
CA LEU A 99 -2.86 4.03 5.31
C LEU A 99 -3.42 4.20 6.72
N HIS A 100 -4.42 5.06 6.89
CA HIS A 100 -5.02 5.29 8.21
C HIS A 100 -5.63 4.01 8.78
N GLU A 101 -6.34 3.22 7.98
CA GLU A 101 -6.93 1.98 8.45
C GLU A 101 -5.87 0.93 8.78
N ILE A 102 -4.84 0.81 7.94
CA ILE A 102 -3.74 -0.12 8.21
C ILE A 102 -2.99 0.28 9.49
N GLU A 103 -2.69 1.56 9.67
CA GLU A 103 -2.03 2.03 10.89
C GLU A 103 -2.89 1.76 12.13
N ARG A 104 -4.21 1.97 12.02
CA ARG A 104 -5.16 1.66 13.11
C ARG A 104 -5.11 0.17 13.46
N ARG A 105 -5.13 -0.71 12.46
CA ARG A 105 -5.05 -2.17 12.67
C ARG A 105 -3.72 -2.59 13.29
N LEU A 106 -2.62 -2.03 12.79
CA LEU A 106 -1.29 -2.30 13.34
C LEU A 106 -1.22 -1.87 14.80
N ALA A 107 -1.67 -0.67 15.12
CA ALA A 107 -1.68 -0.16 16.50
C ALA A 107 -2.53 -1.03 17.41
N SER A 108 -3.71 -1.48 16.97
CA SER A 108 -4.58 -2.34 17.77
C SER A 108 -3.99 -3.74 18.00
N ASN A 109 -3.00 -4.13 17.20
CA ASN A 109 -2.24 -5.38 17.38
C ASN A 109 -0.91 -5.16 18.12
N GLY A 110 -0.71 -4.00 18.73
CA GLY A 110 0.47 -3.72 19.55
C GLY A 110 1.68 -3.19 18.80
N VAL A 111 1.54 -2.88 17.51
CA VAL A 111 2.64 -2.30 16.74
C VAL A 111 2.90 -0.87 17.20
N ARG A 112 4.18 -0.55 17.41
CA ARG A 112 4.64 0.75 17.87
C ARG A 112 5.35 1.53 16.78
N GLU A 113 6.05 0.86 15.91
CA GLU A 113 6.82 1.48 14.84
C GLU A 113 6.55 0.81 13.52
N VAL A 114 6.36 1.62 12.47
CA VAL A 114 6.09 1.16 11.11
C VAL A 114 7.21 1.63 10.20
N ALA A 115 7.77 0.71 9.43
CA ALA A 115 8.85 0.97 8.49
C ALA A 115 8.44 0.64 7.06
N LEU A 116 9.13 1.24 6.11
CA LEU A 116 8.95 0.97 4.69
C LEU A 116 10.19 1.38 3.90
N GLU A 117 10.27 0.94 2.65
CA GLU A 117 11.22 1.44 1.67
C GLU A 117 10.45 2.05 0.49
N THR A 118 11.01 3.12 -0.07
CA THR A 118 10.47 3.76 -1.27
C THR A 118 11.61 4.17 -2.19
N ALA A 119 11.43 4.04 -3.51
CA ALA A 119 12.47 4.40 -4.48
C ALA A 119 12.84 5.88 -4.34
N THR A 120 14.14 6.17 -4.34
CA THR A 120 14.64 7.54 -4.12
C THR A 120 14.18 8.52 -5.17
N ASN A 121 13.84 8.05 -6.36
CA ASN A 121 13.36 8.88 -7.47
C ASN A 121 11.85 8.98 -7.58
N ASN A 122 11.10 8.37 -6.64
CA ASN A 122 9.64 8.47 -6.63
C ASN A 122 9.21 9.63 -5.74
N ASP A 123 9.27 10.85 -6.29
CA ASP A 123 9.03 12.07 -5.52
C ASP A 123 7.62 12.13 -4.93
N SER A 124 6.61 11.65 -5.66
CA SER A 124 5.23 11.66 -5.16
C SER A 124 5.04 10.71 -3.99
N ALA A 125 5.68 9.53 -4.02
CA ALA A 125 5.63 8.59 -2.91
C ALA A 125 6.36 9.14 -1.68
N VAL A 126 7.55 9.71 -1.87
CA VAL A 126 8.31 10.33 -0.78
C VAL A 126 7.50 11.44 -0.12
N ALA A 127 6.85 12.30 -0.91
CA ALA A 127 5.99 13.35 -0.39
C ALA A 127 4.79 12.79 0.38
N PHE A 128 4.16 11.75 -0.14
CA PHE A 128 3.04 11.07 0.53
C PHE A 128 3.46 10.55 1.92
N TRP A 129 4.55 9.82 1.98
CA TRP A 129 5.03 9.27 3.25
C TRP A 129 5.42 10.38 4.24
N THR A 130 6.15 11.38 3.76
CA THR A 130 6.56 12.52 4.60
C THR A 130 5.34 13.26 5.16
N ASN A 131 4.31 13.48 4.34
CA ASN A 131 3.10 14.15 4.76
C ASN A 131 2.30 13.34 5.79
N HIS A 132 2.51 12.04 5.85
CA HIS A 132 1.86 11.16 6.82
C HIS A 132 2.73 10.84 8.04
N GLY A 133 3.81 11.61 8.25
CA GLY A 133 4.63 11.51 9.44
C GLY A 133 5.78 10.52 9.38
N TYR A 134 6.03 9.92 8.22
CA TYR A 134 7.20 9.05 8.04
C TYR A 134 8.45 9.89 7.85
N ARG A 135 9.53 9.49 8.50
CA ARG A 135 10.82 10.17 8.42
C ARG A 135 11.83 9.32 7.68
N ASN A 136 12.66 9.99 6.88
CA ASN A 136 13.77 9.34 6.19
C ASN A 136 14.84 8.95 7.19
N ARG A 137 15.21 7.67 7.25
CA ARG A 137 16.23 7.12 8.15
C ARG A 137 17.54 6.81 7.43
N GLY A 138 17.57 6.97 6.13
CA GLY A 138 18.79 6.73 5.35
C GLY A 138 18.47 6.12 3.99
N VAL A 139 19.55 5.80 3.25
CA VAL A 139 19.47 5.22 1.91
C VAL A 139 19.94 3.78 1.95
N LYS A 140 19.16 2.88 1.37
CA LYS A 140 19.57 1.51 1.07
C LYS A 140 20.01 1.46 -0.38
N LYS A 141 21.31 1.36 -0.59
CA LYS A 141 21.88 1.33 -1.95
C LYS A 141 21.58 0.01 -2.65
N ASP A 142 21.35 0.10 -3.95
CA ASP A 142 21.07 -1.07 -4.80
C ASP A 142 19.94 -1.96 -4.26
N TYR A 143 18.94 -1.33 -3.65
CA TYR A 143 17.83 -2.04 -3.01
C TYR A 143 16.93 -2.73 -4.02
N TYR A 144 16.61 -2.05 -5.12
CA TYR A 144 15.78 -2.59 -6.18
C TYR A 144 16.64 -3.22 -7.29
N PRO A 145 16.11 -4.24 -7.99
CA PRO A 145 16.78 -4.75 -9.19
C PRO A 145 17.12 -3.61 -10.16
N GLY A 146 18.26 -3.70 -10.84
CA GLY A 146 18.73 -2.64 -11.73
C GLY A 146 19.53 -1.56 -11.04
N GLY A 147 19.83 -1.70 -9.75
CA GLY A 147 20.71 -0.78 -9.00
C GLY A 147 20.03 0.45 -8.46
N ARG A 148 18.70 0.47 -8.40
CA ARG A 148 17.95 1.61 -7.87
C ARG A 148 17.98 1.63 -6.35
N ASP A 149 18.26 2.80 -5.78
CA ASP A 149 18.31 3.01 -4.34
C ASP A 149 16.93 3.21 -3.74
N ALA A 150 16.79 2.91 -2.45
CA ALA A 150 15.59 3.19 -1.68
C ALA A 150 15.90 4.08 -0.48
N PHE A 151 14.94 4.93 -0.11
CA PHE A 151 14.91 5.51 1.22
C PHE A 151 14.28 4.52 2.18
N ALA A 152 14.90 4.34 3.35
CA ALA A 152 14.29 3.66 4.48
C ALA A 152 13.56 4.72 5.31
N MET A 153 12.26 4.54 5.48
CA MET A 153 11.44 5.50 6.22
C MET A 153 10.71 4.80 7.37
N SER A 154 10.44 5.52 8.43
CA SER A 154 9.70 4.97 9.57
C SER A 154 8.90 6.03 10.32
N LYS A 155 7.92 5.54 11.08
CA LYS A 155 7.02 6.35 11.89
C LYS A 155 6.70 5.61 13.18
N THR A 156 6.73 6.33 14.29
CA THR A 156 6.22 5.81 15.56
C THR A 156 4.71 6.08 15.64
N LEU A 157 3.94 5.02 15.88
CA LEU A 157 2.49 5.17 16.00
C LEU A 157 2.13 5.76 17.37
N PRO A 158 1.11 6.63 17.42
CA PRO A 158 0.62 7.15 18.70
C PRO A 158 0.01 6.02 19.55
N ARG A 159 0.13 6.15 20.86
CA ARG A 159 -0.47 5.23 21.83
C ARG A 159 -1.97 5.47 21.98
#